data_0e5ad6577f886069f43e5d53188e83ef
#
_entry.id   0e5ad6577f886069f43e5d53188e83ef
#
_cell.length_a   1.000
_cell.length_b   1.000
_cell.length_c   1.000
_cell.angle_alpha   90.00
_cell.angle_beta   90.00
_cell.angle_gamma   90.00
#
_symmetry.space_group_name_H-M   'P 1'
#
loop_
_entity.id
_entity.type
_entity.pdbx_description
1 polymer ?
#
loop_
_entity_poly.entity_id
_entity_poly.type
_entity_poly.pdbx_seq_one_letter_code
_entity_poly.pdbx_strand_id
1 'polypeptide(L)'
;MSSDNKPRLEITDRNGKRIEHAPQASIAGAIAQLSGKALIPNRGTSLNLDWVENVRVNTSAVERRAATLVTRRSVKKDWQIAWLLRAITCMDLTTLSGDDTDERVRRLCAKARHPIQQDLVEKLGIEKLNVQVGAVCVYHAFVETARKALEGTNIPVAAVSTGFPAGLSPLEERIAEVRRSVEAGAQEIDVVITRAHVFGAKWQKLYDEVVAFKDACGPAHLKVILGTGDLLTLRNVAKASFVAMMAGADFIKTSTGKETVNATLPVGLVMTRAIREYADETGMAVGFKPAGGIRTAKQSLEWLALMKEELGNSWLEPHLFRIGASSMLADIERQLEFHVTGRYSAEYRHPIA
;
A
#
# COMPACT_ATOMS: atom_id res chain seq x y z
N MET A 1 4.24 46.49 -18.68
CA MET A 1 5.69 46.60 -18.55
C MET A 1 6.02 46.75 -17.08
N SER A 2 6.47 45.72 -16.42
CA SER A 2 7.41 45.73 -15.28
C SER A 2 7.78 44.29 -14.98
N SER A 3 8.95 43.88 -15.44
CA SER A 3 9.57 42.59 -15.14
C SER A 3 10.23 42.67 -13.78
N ASP A 4 9.74 41.94 -12.83
CA ASP A 4 10.39 41.72 -11.53
C ASP A 4 11.70 40.91 -11.71
N ASN A 5 12.78 41.65 -11.88
CA ASN A 5 14.13 41.10 -11.90
C ASN A 5 14.67 41.04 -10.48
N LYS A 6 14.34 39.96 -9.74
CA LYS A 6 14.99 39.68 -8.45
C LYS A 6 16.39 39.11 -8.72
N PRO A 7 17.45 39.66 -8.11
CA PRO A 7 18.81 39.14 -8.30
C PRO A 7 18.89 37.70 -7.77
N ARG A 8 19.26 36.73 -8.63
CA ARG A 8 19.62 35.37 -8.21
C ARG A 8 20.92 35.43 -7.42
N LEU A 9 20.89 35.00 -6.18
CA LEU A 9 22.10 34.77 -5.37
C LEU A 9 22.97 33.72 -6.08
N GLU A 10 24.13 34.16 -6.59
CA GLU A 10 25.15 33.23 -7.10
C GLU A 10 25.90 32.62 -5.91
N ILE A 11 25.80 31.31 -5.77
CA ILE A 11 26.54 30.56 -4.76
C ILE A 11 27.82 30.05 -5.41
N THR A 12 28.96 30.45 -4.87
CA THR A 12 30.31 29.98 -5.27
C THR A 12 30.88 29.06 -4.18
N ASP A 13 31.70 28.10 -4.55
CA ASP A 13 32.47 27.28 -3.61
C ASP A 13 33.61 28.11 -2.94
N ARG A 14 34.34 27.48 -2.02
CA ARG A 14 35.46 28.14 -1.30
C ARG A 14 36.61 28.62 -2.19
N ASN A 15 36.62 28.21 -3.47
CA ASN A 15 37.61 28.57 -4.46
C ASN A 15 37.06 29.55 -5.48
N GLY A 16 35.86 30.13 -5.26
CA GLY A 16 35.25 31.11 -6.16
C GLY A 16 34.65 30.50 -7.42
N LYS A 17 34.53 29.18 -7.53
CA LYS A 17 33.95 28.52 -8.69
C LYS A 17 32.42 28.44 -8.50
N ARG A 18 31.69 28.87 -9.53
CA ARG A 18 30.22 28.82 -9.56
C ARG A 18 29.75 27.40 -9.35
N ILE A 19 28.95 27.17 -8.31
CA ILE A 19 28.28 25.88 -8.12
C ILE A 19 27.08 25.88 -9.07
N GLU A 20 27.23 25.19 -10.19
CA GLU A 20 26.09 24.88 -11.05
C GLU A 20 25.21 23.87 -10.27
N HIS A 21 24.08 24.33 -9.78
CA HIS A 21 23.06 23.42 -9.31
C HIS A 21 22.65 22.55 -10.49
N ALA A 22 22.80 21.23 -10.35
CA ALA A 22 22.17 20.28 -11.27
C ALA A 22 20.70 20.73 -11.49
N PRO A 23 20.20 20.71 -12.73
CA PRO A 23 18.85 21.16 -13.01
C PRO A 23 17.90 20.46 -12.04
N GLN A 24 17.05 21.25 -11.34
CA GLN A 24 16.03 20.69 -10.45
C GLN A 24 15.23 19.69 -11.28
N ALA A 25 15.28 18.43 -10.89
CA ALA A 25 14.48 17.40 -11.56
C ALA A 25 13.03 17.84 -11.48
N SER A 26 12.35 17.92 -12.62
CA SER A 26 10.92 18.19 -12.61
C SER A 26 10.23 17.09 -11.79
N ILE A 27 9.09 17.39 -11.17
CA ILE A 27 8.29 16.41 -10.42
C ILE A 27 8.07 15.14 -11.27
N ALA A 28 7.75 15.30 -12.57
CA ALA A 28 7.62 14.19 -13.51
C ALA A 28 8.91 13.36 -13.67
N GLY A 29 10.07 14.00 -13.76
CA GLY A 29 11.38 13.33 -13.81
C GLY A 29 11.71 12.60 -12.51
N ALA A 30 11.33 13.15 -11.35
CA ALA A 30 11.49 12.49 -10.07
C ALA A 30 10.58 11.25 -9.95
N ILE A 31 9.34 11.31 -10.42
CA ILE A 31 8.43 10.15 -10.46
C ILE A 31 8.97 9.06 -11.38
N ALA A 32 9.48 9.39 -12.56
CA ALA A 32 10.06 8.42 -13.50
C ALA A 32 11.23 7.63 -12.88
N GLN A 33 12.02 8.25 -12.01
CA GLN A 33 13.12 7.59 -11.31
C GLN A 33 12.66 6.62 -10.19
N LEU A 34 11.38 6.65 -9.81
CA LEU A 34 10.79 5.72 -8.84
C LEU A 34 10.26 4.44 -9.52
N SER A 35 10.15 4.41 -10.84
CA SER A 35 9.66 3.23 -11.57
C SER A 35 10.71 2.13 -11.66
N GLY A 36 10.27 0.88 -11.67
CA GLY A 36 11.10 -0.33 -11.70
C GLY A 36 10.84 -1.20 -12.92
N LYS A 37 11.51 -2.36 -12.97
CA LYS A 37 11.31 -3.38 -14.03
C LYS A 37 10.08 -4.23 -13.72
N ALA A 38 9.43 -4.76 -14.77
CA ALA A 38 8.39 -5.77 -14.63
C ALA A 38 8.96 -7.05 -14.00
N LEU A 39 8.18 -7.66 -13.10
CA LEU A 39 8.53 -8.87 -12.37
C LEU A 39 7.53 -9.99 -12.68
N ILE A 40 7.93 -11.24 -12.43
CA ILE A 40 7.06 -12.40 -12.69
C ILE A 40 5.99 -12.49 -11.57
N PRO A 41 4.69 -12.52 -11.92
CA PRO A 41 3.62 -12.67 -10.94
C PRO A 41 3.71 -13.99 -10.17
N ASN A 42 3.26 -13.98 -8.92
CA ASN A 42 3.24 -15.17 -8.09
C ASN A 42 2.18 -16.18 -8.56
N ARG A 43 2.59 -17.41 -8.77
CA ARG A 43 1.71 -18.56 -9.08
C ARG A 43 1.59 -19.54 -7.93
N GLY A 44 2.28 -19.25 -6.82
CA GLY A 44 2.46 -20.18 -5.72
C GLY A 44 3.45 -21.30 -6.00
N THR A 45 3.75 -22.05 -4.96
CA THR A 45 4.59 -23.24 -4.96
C THR A 45 3.96 -24.29 -4.06
N SER A 46 4.43 -25.52 -4.10
CA SER A 46 4.11 -26.50 -3.05
C SER A 46 4.57 -25.99 -1.68
N LEU A 47 3.84 -26.33 -0.63
CA LEU A 47 4.23 -25.99 0.73
C LEU A 47 5.56 -26.64 1.11
N ASN A 48 6.55 -25.84 1.46
CA ASN A 48 7.84 -26.30 1.99
C ASN A 48 7.85 -26.11 3.51
N LEU A 49 7.51 -27.15 4.26
CA LEU A 49 7.46 -27.12 5.72
C LEU A 49 8.84 -26.88 6.34
N ASP A 50 9.92 -27.43 5.75
CA ASP A 50 11.27 -27.24 6.26
C ASP A 50 11.66 -25.77 6.19
N TRP A 51 11.31 -25.08 5.10
CA TRP A 51 11.54 -23.63 5.00
C TRP A 51 10.79 -22.89 6.10
N VAL A 52 9.48 -23.15 6.26
CA VAL A 52 8.66 -22.51 7.30
C VAL A 52 9.20 -22.76 8.71
N GLU A 53 9.58 -24.03 9.03
CA GLU A 53 10.08 -24.37 10.37
C GLU A 53 11.45 -23.75 10.67
N ASN A 54 12.27 -23.56 9.66
CA ASN A 54 13.61 -22.98 9.80
C ASN A 54 13.63 -21.45 9.83
N VAL A 55 12.50 -20.75 9.63
CA VAL A 55 12.41 -19.29 9.76
C VAL A 55 12.97 -18.82 11.10
N ARG A 56 13.86 -17.83 11.06
CA ARG A 56 14.43 -17.17 12.24
C ARG A 56 14.30 -15.68 12.09
N VAL A 57 13.92 -15.00 13.16
CA VAL A 57 13.82 -13.53 13.20
C VAL A 57 14.59 -13.02 14.41
N ASN A 58 15.57 -12.16 14.16
CA ASN A 58 16.24 -11.42 15.22
C ASN A 58 15.45 -10.15 15.53
N THR A 59 14.55 -10.23 16.53
CA THR A 59 13.64 -9.14 16.91
C THR A 59 14.39 -7.85 17.21
N SER A 60 15.44 -7.88 18.04
CA SER A 60 16.21 -6.67 18.38
C SER A 60 16.86 -6.01 17.17
N ALA A 61 17.35 -6.79 16.20
CA ALA A 61 17.93 -6.25 14.97
C ALA A 61 16.85 -5.61 14.08
N VAL A 62 15.66 -6.24 14.00
CA VAL A 62 14.51 -5.71 13.26
C VAL A 62 14.04 -4.39 13.86
N GLU A 63 13.85 -4.33 15.18
CA GLU A 63 13.40 -3.11 15.87
C GLU A 63 14.39 -1.96 15.70
N ARG A 64 15.69 -2.21 15.91
CA ARG A 64 16.73 -1.18 15.68
C ARG A 64 16.75 -0.70 14.24
N ARG A 65 16.64 -1.61 13.26
CA ARG A 65 16.60 -1.24 11.85
C ARG A 65 15.36 -0.42 11.51
N ALA A 66 14.18 -0.83 11.95
CA ALA A 66 12.94 -0.12 11.75
C ALA A 66 12.98 1.30 12.35
N ALA A 67 13.51 1.46 13.56
CA ALA A 67 13.68 2.76 14.20
C ALA A 67 14.55 3.73 13.37
N THR A 68 15.53 3.23 12.63
CA THR A 68 16.38 4.09 11.76
C THR A 68 15.67 4.56 10.49
N LEU A 69 14.60 3.91 10.03
CA LEU A 69 13.88 4.29 8.81
C LEU A 69 13.26 5.69 8.94
N VAL A 70 12.69 6.00 10.11
CA VAL A 70 12.01 7.27 10.38
C VAL A 70 12.97 8.46 10.38
N THR A 71 14.23 8.24 10.78
CA THR A 71 15.21 9.31 10.98
C THR A 71 16.23 9.44 9.85
N ARG A 72 16.47 8.37 9.11
CA ARG A 72 17.54 8.32 8.10
C ARG A 72 17.21 9.01 6.78
N ARG A 73 15.94 9.10 6.43
CA ARG A 73 15.49 9.62 5.13
C ARG A 73 14.67 10.88 5.33
N SER A 74 15.23 11.98 4.86
CA SER A 74 14.54 13.27 4.77
C SER A 74 14.38 13.62 3.30
N VAL A 75 13.20 13.36 2.75
CA VAL A 75 12.85 13.74 1.38
C VAL A 75 12.26 15.15 1.41
N LYS A 76 12.75 16.06 0.56
CA LYS A 76 12.38 17.49 0.58
C LYS A 76 12.08 17.99 -0.82
N LYS A 77 11.36 19.13 -0.89
CA LYS A 77 11.02 19.88 -2.10
C LYS A 77 10.32 18.99 -3.15
N ASP A 78 10.71 19.07 -4.40
CA ASP A 78 10.10 18.35 -5.53
C ASP A 78 10.16 16.83 -5.37
N TRP A 79 11.22 16.30 -4.76
CA TRP A 79 11.31 14.89 -4.42
C TRP A 79 10.25 14.46 -3.39
N GLN A 80 9.96 15.32 -2.42
CA GLN A 80 8.88 15.04 -1.46
C GLN A 80 7.53 14.99 -2.17
N ILE A 81 7.27 15.92 -3.08
CA ILE A 81 6.05 15.92 -3.88
C ILE A 81 5.95 14.65 -4.73
N ALA A 82 7.02 14.28 -5.46
CA ALA A 82 7.05 13.07 -6.26
C ALA A 82 6.74 11.81 -5.44
N TRP A 83 7.30 11.70 -4.22
CA TRP A 83 7.06 10.59 -3.33
C TRP A 83 5.63 10.60 -2.75
N LEU A 84 5.08 11.75 -2.43
CA LEU A 84 3.69 11.89 -1.98
C LEU A 84 2.70 11.53 -3.10
N LEU A 85 2.96 11.93 -4.34
CA LEU A 85 2.18 11.52 -5.50
C LEU A 85 2.27 10.00 -5.72
N ARG A 86 3.45 9.41 -5.55
CA ARG A 86 3.63 7.96 -5.58
C ARG A 86 2.83 7.27 -4.45
N ALA A 87 2.78 7.84 -3.26
CA ALA A 87 1.96 7.32 -2.17
C ALA A 87 0.46 7.31 -2.52
N ILE A 88 -0.03 8.36 -3.20
CA ILE A 88 -1.42 8.41 -3.69
C ILE A 88 -1.66 7.27 -4.69
N THR A 89 -0.79 7.08 -5.68
CA THR A 89 -0.97 6.01 -6.68
C THR A 89 -0.90 4.60 -6.09
N CYS A 90 -0.29 4.44 -4.93
CA CYS A 90 -0.23 3.18 -4.19
C CYS A 90 -1.29 3.08 -3.07
N MET A 91 -2.23 4.03 -2.98
CA MET A 91 -3.24 4.00 -1.92
C MET A 91 -4.44 3.13 -2.31
N ASP A 92 -4.82 2.19 -1.43
CA ASP A 92 -6.15 1.60 -1.43
C ASP A 92 -7.05 2.50 -0.59
N LEU A 93 -7.78 3.42 -1.25
CA LEU A 93 -8.67 4.35 -0.58
C LEU A 93 -9.86 3.57 -0.01
N THR A 94 -9.95 3.53 1.31
CA THR A 94 -10.72 2.52 2.02
C THR A 94 -11.85 3.11 2.85
N THR A 95 -13.05 2.53 2.76
CA THR A 95 -14.09 2.66 3.77
C THR A 95 -14.60 1.27 4.17
N LEU A 96 -14.57 0.98 5.47
CA LEU A 96 -14.97 -0.31 6.06
C LEU A 96 -15.71 -0.03 7.38
N SER A 97 -16.68 0.86 7.34
CA SER A 97 -17.52 1.22 8.47
C SER A 97 -18.84 0.46 8.40
N GLY A 98 -19.37 0.04 9.53
CA GLY A 98 -20.65 -0.67 9.57
C GLY A 98 -21.86 0.20 9.21
N ASP A 99 -21.65 1.52 9.16
CA ASP A 99 -22.65 2.54 8.76
C ASP A 99 -22.39 3.11 7.35
N ASP A 100 -21.56 2.45 6.54
CA ASP A 100 -21.34 2.87 5.16
C ASP A 100 -22.64 2.82 4.35
N THR A 101 -22.75 3.73 3.39
CA THR A 101 -23.87 3.84 2.47
C THR A 101 -23.38 3.94 1.03
N ASP A 102 -24.26 3.64 0.07
CA ASP A 102 -23.94 3.80 -1.36
C ASP A 102 -23.44 5.21 -1.68
N GLU A 103 -24.05 6.24 -1.07
CA GLU A 103 -23.65 7.62 -1.30
C GLU A 103 -22.26 7.93 -0.76
N ARG A 104 -21.89 7.38 0.41
CA ARG A 104 -20.53 7.50 0.94
C ARG A 104 -19.55 6.82 0.01
N VAL A 105 -19.87 5.64 -0.49
CA VAL A 105 -19.01 4.91 -1.45
C VAL A 105 -18.88 5.66 -2.78
N ARG A 106 -19.97 6.26 -3.32
CA ARG A 106 -19.89 7.09 -4.54
C ARG A 106 -18.98 8.30 -4.34
N ARG A 107 -19.09 9.00 -3.21
CA ARG A 107 -18.18 10.13 -2.88
C ARG A 107 -16.73 9.66 -2.77
N LEU A 108 -16.48 8.50 -2.11
CA LEU A 108 -15.15 7.91 -2.03
C LEU A 108 -14.58 7.61 -3.42
N CYS A 109 -15.38 7.03 -4.32
CA CYS A 109 -14.99 6.75 -5.71
C CYS A 109 -14.71 8.05 -6.50
N ALA A 110 -15.50 9.10 -6.31
CA ALA A 110 -15.22 10.40 -6.91
C ALA A 110 -13.88 10.97 -6.43
N LYS A 111 -13.59 10.85 -5.12
CA LYS A 111 -12.30 11.24 -4.55
C LYS A 111 -11.15 10.35 -5.06
N ALA A 112 -11.39 9.07 -5.29
CA ALA A 112 -10.40 8.15 -5.85
C ALA A 112 -9.98 8.53 -7.28
N ARG A 113 -10.94 8.98 -8.10
CA ARG A 113 -10.69 9.47 -9.48
C ARG A 113 -9.92 10.78 -9.50
N HIS A 114 -10.22 11.68 -8.56
CA HIS A 114 -9.64 13.03 -8.46
C HIS A 114 -9.11 13.25 -7.04
N PRO A 115 -8.00 12.57 -6.67
CA PRO A 115 -7.51 12.58 -5.29
C PRO A 115 -6.91 13.93 -4.87
N ILE A 116 -6.58 14.79 -5.82
CA ILE A 116 -5.99 16.11 -5.61
C ILE A 116 -6.92 17.17 -6.22
N GLN A 117 -7.11 18.28 -5.52
CA GLN A 117 -7.88 19.41 -6.04
C GLN A 117 -7.27 19.93 -7.34
N GLN A 118 -8.12 20.31 -8.29
CA GLN A 118 -7.70 20.71 -9.63
C GLN A 118 -6.76 21.92 -9.63
N ASP A 119 -7.01 22.90 -8.77
CA ASP A 119 -6.15 24.07 -8.64
C ASP A 119 -4.73 23.74 -8.14
N LEU A 120 -4.58 22.68 -7.34
CA LEU A 120 -3.26 22.18 -6.93
C LEU A 120 -2.58 21.40 -8.05
N VAL A 121 -3.34 20.62 -8.82
CA VAL A 121 -2.82 19.89 -9.99
C VAL A 121 -2.19 20.89 -10.99
N GLU A 122 -2.90 21.97 -11.30
CA GLU A 122 -2.44 23.05 -12.20
C GLU A 122 -1.21 23.78 -11.66
N LYS A 123 -1.24 24.19 -10.38
CA LYS A 123 -0.10 24.90 -9.75
C LYS A 123 1.16 24.04 -9.64
N LEU A 124 1.00 22.71 -9.52
CA LEU A 124 2.12 21.76 -9.50
C LEU A 124 2.60 21.37 -10.91
N GLY A 125 1.84 21.68 -11.95
CA GLY A 125 2.15 21.31 -13.34
C GLY A 125 2.12 19.81 -13.59
N ILE A 126 1.19 19.09 -12.95
CA ILE A 126 1.11 17.62 -12.96
C ILE A 126 -0.11 17.06 -13.69
N GLU A 127 -0.80 17.88 -14.50
CA GLU A 127 -2.03 17.49 -15.21
C GLU A 127 -1.82 16.24 -16.08
N LYS A 128 -0.66 16.15 -16.72
CA LYS A 128 -0.31 15.04 -17.61
C LYS A 128 -0.08 13.71 -16.88
N LEU A 129 0.11 13.75 -15.56
CA LEU A 129 0.36 12.54 -14.77
C LEU A 129 -0.92 11.76 -14.48
N ASN A 130 -2.09 12.39 -14.63
CA ASN A 130 -3.40 11.77 -14.34
C ASN A 130 -3.40 10.95 -13.05
N VAL A 131 -3.00 11.58 -11.94
CA VAL A 131 -2.81 10.90 -10.65
C VAL A 131 -4.16 10.39 -10.14
N GLN A 132 -4.24 9.07 -9.93
CA GLN A 132 -5.38 8.37 -9.35
C GLN A 132 -4.90 7.47 -8.22
N VAL A 133 -5.81 7.02 -7.34
CA VAL A 133 -5.45 6.05 -6.30
C VAL A 133 -5.24 4.64 -6.88
N GLY A 134 -4.57 3.77 -6.12
CA GLY A 134 -4.27 2.41 -6.53
C GLY A 134 -5.49 1.48 -6.55
N ALA A 135 -6.45 1.69 -5.65
CA ALA A 135 -7.72 0.97 -5.60
C ALA A 135 -8.74 1.70 -4.70
N VAL A 136 -10.02 1.31 -4.81
CA VAL A 136 -11.04 1.59 -3.80
C VAL A 136 -11.37 0.29 -3.07
N CYS A 137 -11.30 0.31 -1.73
CA CYS A 137 -11.52 -0.87 -0.90
C CYS A 137 -12.78 -0.71 -0.06
N VAL A 138 -13.72 -1.67 -0.22
CA VAL A 138 -15.07 -1.62 0.39
C VAL A 138 -15.48 -3.00 0.92
N TYR A 139 -16.59 -3.06 1.66
CA TYR A 139 -17.29 -4.32 1.93
C TYR A 139 -17.96 -4.87 0.68
N HIS A 140 -18.17 -6.19 0.65
CA HIS A 140 -18.88 -6.90 -0.43
C HIS A 140 -20.19 -6.20 -0.87
N ALA A 141 -21.00 -5.73 0.08
CA ALA A 141 -22.29 -5.07 -0.19
C ALA A 141 -22.19 -3.84 -1.12
N PHE A 142 -21.02 -3.23 -1.22
CA PHE A 142 -20.80 -2.00 -2.00
C PHE A 142 -19.98 -2.19 -3.27
N VAL A 143 -19.62 -3.43 -3.63
CA VAL A 143 -18.79 -3.71 -4.81
C VAL A 143 -19.45 -3.21 -6.09
N GLU A 144 -20.75 -3.51 -6.30
CA GLU A 144 -21.46 -3.04 -7.51
C GLU A 144 -21.55 -1.51 -7.58
N THR A 145 -21.82 -0.85 -6.44
CA THR A 145 -21.87 0.62 -6.36
C THR A 145 -20.51 1.22 -6.71
N ALA A 146 -19.41 0.67 -6.16
CA ALA A 146 -18.07 1.14 -6.46
C ALA A 146 -17.70 0.90 -7.93
N ARG A 147 -18.02 -0.29 -8.49
CA ARG A 147 -17.79 -0.63 -9.89
C ARG A 147 -18.45 0.37 -10.83
N LYS A 148 -19.75 0.65 -10.61
CA LYS A 148 -20.50 1.64 -11.40
C LYS A 148 -19.90 3.04 -11.30
N ALA A 149 -19.52 3.46 -10.09
CA ALA A 149 -18.95 4.79 -9.84
C ALA A 149 -17.54 4.97 -10.43
N LEU A 150 -16.79 3.86 -10.64
CA LEU A 150 -15.44 3.86 -11.22
C LEU A 150 -15.42 3.49 -12.71
N GLU A 151 -16.58 3.35 -13.34
CA GLU A 151 -16.67 3.04 -14.77
C GLU A 151 -15.89 4.07 -15.62
N GLY A 152 -15.16 3.57 -16.62
CA GLY A 152 -14.29 4.40 -17.46
C GLY A 152 -12.93 4.75 -16.84
N THR A 153 -12.59 4.19 -15.68
CA THR A 153 -11.26 4.31 -15.05
C THR A 153 -10.54 2.96 -14.99
N ASN A 154 -9.23 3.00 -14.69
CA ASN A 154 -8.43 1.80 -14.40
C ASN A 154 -8.30 1.52 -12.89
N ILE A 155 -9.10 2.18 -12.04
CA ILE A 155 -9.04 2.00 -10.59
C ILE A 155 -9.78 0.71 -10.24
N PRO A 156 -9.10 -0.34 -9.72
CA PRO A 156 -9.75 -1.57 -9.33
C PRO A 156 -10.59 -1.41 -8.06
N VAL A 157 -11.64 -2.21 -7.95
CA VAL A 157 -12.40 -2.39 -6.72
C VAL A 157 -11.85 -3.57 -5.96
N ALA A 158 -11.40 -3.33 -4.73
CA ALA A 158 -11.01 -4.34 -3.77
C ALA A 158 -12.15 -4.60 -2.78
N ALA A 159 -12.50 -5.87 -2.57
CA ALA A 159 -13.47 -6.26 -1.57
C ALA A 159 -12.80 -6.96 -0.39
N VAL A 160 -13.10 -6.55 0.85
CA VAL A 160 -12.75 -7.38 2.01
C VAL A 160 -13.70 -8.56 2.09
N SER A 161 -13.20 -9.73 2.46
CA SER A 161 -13.95 -10.99 2.42
C SER A 161 -13.52 -11.95 3.53
N THR A 162 -14.10 -13.14 3.51
CA THR A 162 -13.81 -14.27 4.40
C THR A 162 -14.21 -14.03 5.85
N GLY A 163 -15.38 -13.40 6.05
CA GLY A 163 -15.90 -13.05 7.37
C GLY A 163 -15.06 -11.95 8.03
N PHE A 164 -14.63 -10.98 7.22
CA PHE A 164 -13.88 -9.80 7.70
C PHE A 164 -14.62 -9.06 8.81
N PRO A 165 -13.96 -8.62 9.91
CA PRO A 165 -12.51 -8.69 10.16
C PRO A 165 -12.04 -9.97 10.89
N ALA A 166 -12.93 -10.79 11.41
CA ALA A 166 -12.58 -11.89 12.31
C ALA A 166 -12.01 -13.13 11.58
N GLY A 167 -12.51 -13.46 10.39
CA GLY A 167 -12.08 -14.63 9.62
C GLY A 167 -12.52 -15.97 10.22
N LEU A 168 -13.64 -16.02 10.95
CA LEU A 168 -14.07 -17.19 11.74
C LEU A 168 -15.37 -17.84 11.25
N SER A 169 -15.95 -17.37 10.16
CA SER A 169 -17.07 -18.07 9.51
C SER A 169 -16.60 -19.43 8.96
N PRO A 170 -17.51 -20.40 8.77
CA PRO A 170 -17.18 -21.68 8.14
C PRO A 170 -16.44 -21.48 6.81
N LEU A 171 -15.50 -22.36 6.47
CA LEU A 171 -14.64 -22.21 5.29
C LEU A 171 -15.45 -22.11 4.00
N GLU A 172 -16.49 -22.93 3.85
CA GLU A 172 -17.35 -22.95 2.66
C GLU A 172 -18.06 -21.60 2.45
N GLU A 173 -18.55 -20.98 3.53
CA GLU A 173 -19.19 -19.66 3.48
C GLU A 173 -18.19 -18.57 3.08
N ARG A 174 -16.97 -18.63 3.59
CA ARG A 174 -15.91 -17.70 3.22
C ARG A 174 -15.49 -17.82 1.76
N ILE A 175 -15.42 -19.03 1.24
CA ILE A 175 -15.17 -19.31 -0.19
C ILE A 175 -16.32 -18.77 -1.04
N ALA A 176 -17.56 -18.98 -0.61
CA ALA A 176 -18.74 -18.47 -1.31
C ALA A 176 -18.79 -16.92 -1.32
N GLU A 177 -18.37 -16.27 -0.22
CA GLU A 177 -18.26 -14.81 -0.13
C GLU A 177 -17.25 -14.26 -1.14
N VAL A 178 -16.07 -14.91 -1.28
CA VAL A 178 -15.06 -14.54 -2.29
C VAL A 178 -15.66 -14.62 -3.70
N ARG A 179 -16.27 -15.74 -4.06
CA ARG A 179 -16.89 -15.92 -5.40
C ARG A 179 -17.93 -14.86 -5.70
N ARG A 180 -18.85 -14.61 -4.76
CA ARG A 180 -19.87 -13.56 -4.92
C ARG A 180 -19.27 -12.16 -5.08
N SER A 181 -18.18 -11.86 -4.39
CA SER A 181 -17.49 -10.58 -4.54
C SER A 181 -16.88 -10.41 -5.93
N VAL A 182 -16.30 -11.48 -6.47
CA VAL A 182 -15.76 -11.48 -7.85
C VAL A 182 -16.91 -11.36 -8.88
N GLU A 183 -18.00 -12.10 -8.70
CA GLU A 183 -19.21 -12.02 -9.55
C GLU A 183 -19.83 -10.62 -9.53
N ALA A 184 -19.82 -9.94 -8.39
CA ALA A 184 -20.25 -8.54 -8.26
C ALA A 184 -19.30 -7.54 -8.95
N GLY A 185 -18.12 -7.99 -9.40
CA GLY A 185 -17.14 -7.22 -10.17
C GLY A 185 -15.93 -6.73 -9.38
N ALA A 186 -15.65 -7.27 -8.20
CA ALA A 186 -14.40 -7.01 -7.51
C ALA A 186 -13.21 -7.60 -8.31
N GLN A 187 -12.18 -6.80 -8.49
CA GLN A 187 -10.95 -7.17 -9.21
C GLN A 187 -9.83 -7.58 -8.25
N GLU A 188 -10.01 -7.29 -6.97
CA GLU A 188 -9.08 -7.62 -5.90
C GLU A 188 -9.86 -8.08 -4.67
N ILE A 189 -9.38 -9.11 -3.98
CA ILE A 189 -10.04 -9.66 -2.79
C ILE A 189 -9.06 -9.68 -1.63
N ASP A 190 -9.40 -8.98 -0.55
CA ASP A 190 -8.62 -8.94 0.67
C ASP A 190 -9.21 -9.96 1.67
N VAL A 191 -8.61 -11.13 1.81
CA VAL A 191 -9.07 -12.24 2.66
C VAL A 191 -8.40 -12.25 4.02
N VAL A 192 -9.11 -12.67 5.06
CA VAL A 192 -8.56 -12.84 6.42
C VAL A 192 -8.28 -14.31 6.68
N ILE A 193 -7.07 -14.64 7.13
CA ILE A 193 -6.71 -16.01 7.52
C ILE A 193 -7.33 -16.43 8.86
N THR A 194 -7.45 -17.72 9.06
CA THR A 194 -7.72 -18.31 10.39
C THR A 194 -6.46 -18.27 11.26
N ARG A 195 -6.32 -17.24 12.09
CA ARG A 195 -5.13 -17.03 12.94
C ARG A 195 -4.82 -18.20 13.88
N ALA A 196 -5.84 -18.96 14.27
CA ALA A 196 -5.67 -20.18 15.06
C ALA A 196 -4.78 -21.24 14.39
N HIS A 197 -4.69 -21.25 13.05
CA HIS A 197 -3.78 -22.15 12.35
C HIS A 197 -2.32 -21.77 12.59
N VAL A 198 -2.02 -20.46 12.69
CA VAL A 198 -0.67 -19.97 13.00
C VAL A 198 -0.29 -20.32 14.44
N PHE A 199 -1.18 -20.09 15.42
CA PHE A 199 -0.93 -20.42 16.83
C PHE A 199 -0.71 -21.91 17.08
N GLY A 200 -1.45 -22.75 16.36
CA GLY A 200 -1.32 -24.21 16.47
C GLY A 200 -0.25 -24.80 15.56
N ALA A 201 0.57 -23.98 14.88
CA ALA A 201 1.55 -24.39 13.86
C ALA A 201 0.95 -25.35 12.81
N LYS A 202 -0.33 -25.14 12.47
CA LYS A 202 -1.07 -25.95 11.48
C LYS A 202 -0.83 -25.40 10.07
N TRP A 203 0.42 -25.38 9.64
CA TRP A 203 0.84 -24.71 8.39
C TRP A 203 0.19 -25.29 7.15
N GLN A 204 -0.02 -26.62 7.09
CA GLN A 204 -0.76 -27.23 5.98
C GLN A 204 -2.20 -26.71 5.90
N LYS A 205 -2.91 -26.60 7.04
CA LYS A 205 -4.27 -26.06 7.05
C LYS A 205 -4.33 -24.61 6.61
N LEU A 206 -3.35 -23.80 7.00
CA LEU A 206 -3.25 -22.40 6.55
C LEU A 206 -2.99 -22.34 5.05
N TYR A 207 -2.10 -23.18 4.54
CA TYR A 207 -1.80 -23.28 3.12
C TYR A 207 -3.04 -23.66 2.32
N ASP A 208 -3.73 -24.75 2.70
CA ASP A 208 -4.92 -25.24 2.02
C ASP A 208 -6.06 -24.22 2.03
N GLU A 209 -6.22 -23.49 3.14
CA GLU A 209 -7.19 -22.39 3.27
C GLU A 209 -6.91 -21.28 2.26
N VAL A 210 -5.66 -20.83 2.15
CA VAL A 210 -5.29 -19.74 1.23
C VAL A 210 -5.36 -20.20 -0.23
N VAL A 211 -4.98 -21.45 -0.54
CA VAL A 211 -5.18 -22.05 -1.88
C VAL A 211 -6.65 -22.03 -2.25
N ALA A 212 -7.54 -22.47 -1.36
CA ALA A 212 -8.98 -22.44 -1.63
C ALA A 212 -9.52 -21.00 -1.90
N PHE A 213 -8.99 -20.00 -1.21
CA PHE A 213 -9.34 -18.60 -1.51
C PHE A 213 -8.76 -18.14 -2.83
N LYS A 214 -7.52 -18.53 -3.17
CA LYS A 214 -6.92 -18.19 -4.47
C LYS A 214 -7.72 -18.76 -5.62
N ASP A 215 -8.12 -20.02 -5.53
CA ASP A 215 -8.96 -20.68 -6.53
C ASP A 215 -10.33 -19.99 -6.68
N ALA A 216 -10.92 -19.56 -5.55
CA ALA A 216 -12.19 -18.84 -5.55
C ALA A 216 -12.10 -17.43 -6.17
N CYS A 217 -10.92 -16.80 -6.12
CA CYS A 217 -10.68 -15.49 -6.72
C CYS A 217 -10.67 -15.54 -8.27
N GLY A 218 -10.39 -16.69 -8.89
CA GLY A 218 -10.25 -16.77 -10.34
C GLY A 218 -9.28 -15.72 -10.88
N PRO A 219 -9.75 -14.76 -11.72
CA PRO A 219 -8.89 -13.73 -12.29
C PRO A 219 -8.57 -12.57 -11.34
N ALA A 220 -9.27 -12.47 -10.21
CA ALA A 220 -9.05 -11.39 -9.26
C ALA A 220 -7.75 -11.59 -8.45
N HIS A 221 -7.11 -10.50 -8.07
CA HIS A 221 -5.91 -10.55 -7.22
C HIS A 221 -6.27 -10.89 -5.77
N LEU A 222 -5.57 -11.83 -5.20
CA LEU A 222 -5.71 -12.23 -3.81
C LEU A 222 -4.74 -11.47 -2.90
N LYS A 223 -5.26 -10.74 -1.90
CA LYS A 223 -4.44 -10.12 -0.85
C LYS A 223 -4.76 -10.79 0.48
N VAL A 224 -3.76 -11.42 1.08
CA VAL A 224 -3.91 -12.21 2.31
C VAL A 224 -3.61 -11.37 3.54
N ILE A 225 -4.64 -11.08 4.35
CA ILE A 225 -4.53 -10.35 5.62
C ILE A 225 -4.09 -11.32 6.71
N LEU A 226 -2.90 -11.10 7.26
CA LEU A 226 -2.33 -11.96 8.30
C LEU A 226 -2.87 -11.65 9.70
N GLY A 227 -3.33 -10.40 9.96
CA GLY A 227 -3.72 -9.94 11.29
C GLY A 227 -2.49 -9.86 12.21
N THR A 228 -1.46 -9.17 11.76
CA THR A 228 -0.11 -9.21 12.37
C THR A 228 -0.06 -8.75 13.82
N GLY A 229 -0.98 -7.85 14.23
CA GLY A 229 -1.08 -7.42 15.63
C GLY A 229 -1.49 -8.54 16.59
N ASP A 230 -2.23 -9.53 16.08
CA ASP A 230 -2.68 -10.68 16.86
C ASP A 230 -1.68 -11.85 16.82
N LEU A 231 -0.73 -11.90 15.89
CA LEU A 231 0.19 -13.04 15.71
C LEU A 231 1.29 -13.15 16.76
N LEU A 232 1.31 -12.30 17.77
CA LEU A 232 2.16 -12.32 18.97
C LEU A 232 3.66 -12.13 18.72
N THR A 233 4.24 -12.72 17.68
CA THR A 233 5.68 -12.68 17.42
C THR A 233 6.00 -12.35 15.96
N LEU A 234 7.09 -11.64 15.73
CA LEU A 234 7.60 -11.38 14.38
C LEU A 234 7.95 -12.68 13.62
N ARG A 235 8.29 -13.73 14.35
CA ARG A 235 8.54 -15.05 13.76
C ARG A 235 7.27 -15.67 13.19
N ASN A 236 6.14 -15.58 13.90
CA ASN A 236 4.84 -16.03 13.38
C ASN A 236 4.43 -15.23 12.15
N VAL A 237 4.66 -13.90 12.15
CA VAL A 237 4.41 -13.06 10.98
C VAL A 237 5.21 -13.52 9.77
N ALA A 238 6.52 -13.80 9.94
CA ALA A 238 7.35 -14.30 8.84
C ALA A 238 6.88 -15.67 8.34
N LYS A 239 6.61 -16.62 9.22
CA LYS A 239 6.11 -17.97 8.87
C LYS A 239 4.79 -17.90 8.09
N ALA A 240 3.81 -17.15 8.61
CA ALA A 240 2.53 -16.94 7.93
C ALA A 240 2.69 -16.25 6.56
N SER A 241 3.63 -15.32 6.44
CA SER A 241 3.96 -14.67 5.15
C SER A 241 4.43 -15.69 4.12
N PHE A 242 5.38 -16.57 4.47
CA PHE A 242 5.85 -17.62 3.55
C PHE A 242 4.76 -18.58 3.14
N VAL A 243 3.94 -19.04 4.09
CA VAL A 243 2.83 -19.95 3.78
C VAL A 243 1.82 -19.31 2.84
N ALA A 244 1.44 -18.04 3.09
CA ALA A 244 0.53 -17.31 2.21
C ALA A 244 1.10 -17.12 0.80
N MET A 245 2.39 -16.80 0.67
CA MET A 245 3.06 -16.63 -0.62
C MET A 245 3.16 -17.95 -1.38
N MET A 246 3.54 -19.05 -0.73
CA MET A 246 3.57 -20.39 -1.33
C MET A 246 2.17 -20.81 -1.81
N ALA A 247 1.11 -20.43 -1.09
CA ALA A 247 -0.28 -20.72 -1.46
C ALA A 247 -0.82 -19.85 -2.61
N GLY A 248 0.01 -18.97 -3.20
CA GLY A 248 -0.35 -18.18 -4.37
C GLY A 248 -0.94 -16.80 -4.09
N ALA A 249 -0.72 -16.23 -2.90
CA ALA A 249 -1.11 -14.85 -2.61
C ALA A 249 -0.41 -13.88 -3.57
N ASP A 250 -1.17 -12.98 -4.21
CA ASP A 250 -0.60 -11.89 -5.01
C ASP A 250 -0.04 -10.79 -4.10
N PHE A 251 -0.64 -10.61 -2.92
CA PHE A 251 -0.18 -9.69 -1.88
C PHE A 251 -0.27 -10.35 -0.51
N ILE A 252 0.66 -9.99 0.37
CA ILE A 252 0.49 -10.18 1.82
C ILE A 252 0.19 -8.83 2.46
N LYS A 253 -0.84 -8.80 3.33
CA LYS A 253 -1.35 -7.59 4.00
C LYS A 253 -1.18 -7.73 5.51
N THR A 254 -0.80 -6.64 6.18
CA THR A 254 -0.55 -6.68 7.62
C THR A 254 -1.81 -6.98 8.41
N SER A 255 -2.86 -6.19 8.24
CA SER A 255 -3.94 -6.07 9.23
C SER A 255 -5.28 -5.76 8.57
N THR A 256 -6.37 -5.96 9.30
CA THR A 256 -7.72 -5.54 8.90
C THR A 256 -7.95 -4.04 9.10
N GLY A 257 -7.20 -3.41 9.99
CA GLY A 257 -7.44 -2.06 10.50
C GLY A 257 -8.38 -2.04 11.71
N LYS A 258 -8.83 -3.20 12.18
CA LYS A 258 -9.75 -3.36 13.32
C LYS A 258 -9.07 -3.98 14.55
N GLU A 259 -7.82 -4.42 14.43
CA GLU A 259 -7.00 -4.89 15.55
C GLU A 259 -6.55 -3.70 16.44
N THR A 260 -6.19 -4.01 17.69
CA THR A 260 -5.61 -3.03 18.62
C THR A 260 -4.28 -2.47 18.12
N VAL A 261 -3.43 -3.35 17.54
CA VAL A 261 -2.18 -2.99 16.88
C VAL A 261 -2.27 -3.41 15.42
N ASN A 262 -2.05 -2.48 14.51
CA ASN A 262 -2.11 -2.70 13.08
C ASN A 262 -0.71 -2.66 12.43
N ALA A 263 -0.56 -1.99 11.29
CA ALA A 263 0.72 -1.90 10.60
C ALA A 263 1.78 -1.16 11.42
N THR A 264 2.93 -1.81 11.63
CA THR A 264 4.12 -1.20 12.22
C THR A 264 5.34 -1.43 11.34
N LEU A 265 6.32 -0.52 11.37
CA LEU A 265 7.54 -0.67 10.57
C LEU A 265 8.35 -1.95 10.89
N PRO A 266 8.46 -2.43 12.15
CA PRO A 266 9.08 -3.72 12.45
C PRO A 266 8.39 -4.89 11.75
N VAL A 267 7.06 -4.95 11.78
CA VAL A 267 6.26 -5.96 11.06
C VAL A 267 6.48 -5.84 9.55
N GLY A 268 6.38 -4.63 9.00
CA GLY A 268 6.63 -4.37 7.58
C GLY A 268 8.03 -4.82 7.14
N LEU A 269 9.05 -4.56 7.96
CA LEU A 269 10.43 -4.99 7.68
C LEU A 269 10.56 -6.51 7.61
N VAL A 270 9.88 -7.24 8.48
CA VAL A 270 9.87 -8.70 8.47
C VAL A 270 9.15 -9.23 7.23
N MET A 271 7.98 -8.67 6.90
CA MET A 271 7.19 -9.09 5.74
C MET A 271 7.92 -8.80 4.41
N THR A 272 8.53 -7.62 4.27
CA THR A 272 9.28 -7.27 3.06
C THR A 272 10.54 -8.12 2.89
N ARG A 273 11.20 -8.52 3.97
CA ARG A 273 12.32 -9.47 3.93
C ARG A 273 11.87 -10.88 3.53
N ALA A 274 10.70 -11.33 4.02
CA ALA A 274 10.12 -12.59 3.57
C ALA A 274 9.77 -12.54 2.07
N ILE A 275 9.22 -11.43 1.57
CA ILE A 275 8.98 -11.23 0.13
C ILE A 275 10.27 -11.29 -0.67
N ARG A 276 11.34 -10.63 -0.22
CA ARG A 276 12.63 -10.65 -0.90
C ARG A 276 13.20 -12.07 -0.97
N GLU A 277 13.26 -12.76 0.17
CA GLU A 277 13.74 -14.14 0.25
C GLU A 277 12.92 -15.07 -0.66
N TYR A 278 11.60 -14.92 -0.66
CA TYR A 278 10.72 -15.69 -1.55
C TYR A 278 10.99 -15.39 -3.03
N ALA A 279 11.18 -14.12 -3.38
CA ALA A 279 11.50 -13.72 -4.75
C ALA A 279 12.89 -14.20 -5.20
N ASP A 280 13.87 -14.18 -4.31
CA ASP A 280 15.23 -14.67 -4.58
C ASP A 280 15.22 -16.19 -4.85
N GLU A 281 14.40 -16.96 -4.11
CA GLU A 281 14.32 -18.42 -4.26
C GLU A 281 13.44 -18.87 -5.43
N THR A 282 12.36 -18.13 -5.73
CA THR A 282 11.35 -18.57 -6.70
C THR A 282 11.37 -17.81 -8.02
N GLY A 283 11.98 -16.63 -8.04
CA GLY A 283 11.88 -15.68 -9.15
C GLY A 283 10.53 -14.96 -9.25
N MET A 284 9.59 -15.22 -8.32
CA MET A 284 8.23 -14.66 -8.34
C MET A 284 8.10 -13.50 -7.37
N ALA A 285 7.38 -12.45 -7.78
CA ALA A 285 7.13 -11.28 -6.97
C ALA A 285 5.76 -11.36 -6.27
N VAL A 286 5.76 -11.02 -4.99
CA VAL A 286 4.55 -10.84 -4.19
C VAL A 286 4.49 -9.39 -3.73
N GLY A 287 3.29 -8.79 -3.78
CA GLY A 287 3.05 -7.43 -3.31
C GLY A 287 2.94 -7.34 -1.80
N PHE A 288 3.12 -6.12 -1.28
CA PHE A 288 2.98 -5.81 0.13
C PHE A 288 1.93 -4.72 0.37
N LYS A 289 1.04 -4.94 1.37
CA LYS A 289 0.03 -3.96 1.76
C LYS A 289 0.04 -3.72 3.27
N PRO A 290 0.73 -2.67 3.78
CA PRO A 290 0.48 -2.20 5.13
C PRO A 290 -0.92 -1.57 5.22
N ALA A 291 -1.65 -1.83 6.30
CA ALA A 291 -2.99 -1.31 6.52
C ALA A 291 -3.28 -1.08 8.00
N GLY A 292 -4.07 -0.05 8.28
CA GLY A 292 -4.48 0.33 9.63
C GLY A 292 -3.45 1.22 10.35
N GLY A 293 -3.91 2.35 10.85
CA GLY A 293 -3.09 3.29 11.61
C GLY A 293 -2.22 4.26 10.80
N ILE A 294 -2.20 4.17 9.48
CA ILE A 294 -1.41 5.04 8.60
C ILE A 294 -2.27 6.25 8.21
N ARG A 295 -1.97 7.41 8.77
CA ARG A 295 -2.83 8.59 8.72
C ARG A 295 -2.16 9.85 8.16
N THR A 296 -0.83 9.89 8.10
CA THR A 296 -0.09 11.11 7.73
C THR A 296 0.76 10.91 6.49
N ALA A 297 1.00 12.02 5.77
CA ALA A 297 1.92 12.09 4.66
C ALA A 297 3.33 11.62 5.06
N LYS A 298 3.79 11.98 6.26
CA LYS A 298 5.07 11.52 6.78
C LYS A 298 5.15 10.00 6.87
N GLN A 299 4.11 9.36 7.41
CA GLN A 299 4.06 7.89 7.49
C GLN A 299 4.11 7.25 6.11
N SER A 300 3.44 7.82 5.09
CA SER A 300 3.53 7.27 3.73
C SER A 300 4.96 7.28 3.19
N LEU A 301 5.73 8.33 3.47
CA LEU A 301 7.14 8.40 3.09
C LEU A 301 8.01 7.35 3.82
N GLU A 302 7.71 7.07 5.09
CA GLU A 302 8.39 6.03 5.87
C GLU A 302 8.16 4.64 5.27
N TRP A 303 6.93 4.33 4.87
CA TRP A 303 6.58 3.08 4.20
C TRP A 303 7.21 2.96 2.82
N LEU A 304 7.21 4.01 2.01
CA LEU A 304 7.89 4.03 0.72
C LEU A 304 9.41 3.86 0.87
N ALA A 305 10.01 4.48 1.90
CA ALA A 305 11.43 4.32 2.19
C ALA A 305 11.77 2.86 2.55
N LEU A 306 10.94 2.22 3.37
CA LEU A 306 11.08 0.79 3.71
C LEU A 306 11.04 -0.07 2.45
N MET A 307 10.04 0.13 1.60
CA MET A 307 9.90 -0.62 0.36
C MET A 307 11.11 -0.45 -0.55
N LYS A 308 11.54 0.81 -0.76
CA LYS A 308 12.70 1.10 -1.59
C LYS A 308 13.99 0.46 -1.06
N GLU A 309 14.21 0.50 0.25
CA GLU A 309 15.44 -0.03 0.85
C GLU A 309 15.47 -1.56 0.89
N GLU A 310 14.35 -2.22 1.09
CA GLU A 310 14.32 -3.68 1.23
C GLU A 310 14.04 -4.39 -0.11
N LEU A 311 13.27 -3.79 -1.02
CA LEU A 311 12.81 -4.45 -2.26
C LEU A 311 13.18 -3.68 -3.55
N GLY A 312 13.61 -2.42 -3.45
CA GLY A 312 13.99 -1.62 -4.61
C GLY A 312 12.80 -0.97 -5.34
N ASN A 313 13.11 -0.31 -6.47
CA ASN A 313 12.13 0.51 -7.19
C ASN A 313 11.00 -0.30 -7.81
N SER A 314 11.24 -1.56 -8.21
CA SER A 314 10.21 -2.42 -8.83
C SER A 314 9.01 -2.64 -7.92
N TRP A 315 9.18 -2.57 -6.60
CA TRP A 315 8.09 -2.64 -5.62
C TRP A 315 7.49 -1.28 -5.23
N LEU A 316 7.84 -0.18 -5.89
CA LEU A 316 7.21 1.12 -5.65
C LEU A 316 6.02 1.39 -6.60
N GLU A 317 5.48 0.36 -7.19
CA GLU A 317 4.36 0.43 -8.15
C GLU A 317 3.07 -0.16 -7.55
N PRO A 318 1.88 0.33 -7.94
CA PRO A 318 0.61 -0.09 -7.34
C PRO A 318 0.28 -1.57 -7.52
N HIS A 319 0.91 -2.25 -8.47
CA HIS A 319 0.73 -3.69 -8.65
C HIS A 319 1.56 -4.55 -7.67
N LEU A 320 2.49 -3.96 -6.91
CA LEU A 320 3.31 -4.64 -5.90
C LEU A 320 3.35 -3.93 -4.55
N PHE A 321 2.85 -2.70 -4.46
CA PHE A 321 2.76 -1.97 -3.21
C PHE A 321 1.44 -1.23 -3.08
N ARG A 322 0.77 -1.41 -1.96
CA ARG A 322 -0.44 -0.67 -1.60
C ARG A 322 -0.37 -0.18 -0.17
N ILE A 323 -1.04 0.91 0.12
CA ILE A 323 -1.24 1.45 1.48
C ILE A 323 -2.73 1.50 1.75
N GLY A 324 -3.21 0.67 2.67
CA GLY A 324 -4.62 0.71 3.08
C GLY A 324 -4.88 1.89 4.03
N ALA A 325 -5.47 2.96 3.51
CA ALA A 325 -5.70 4.19 4.25
C ALA A 325 -6.89 4.99 3.69
N SER A 326 -7.32 6.01 4.44
CA SER A 326 -8.30 7.01 4.00
C SER A 326 -7.84 8.43 4.37
N SER A 327 -7.78 8.78 5.65
CA SER A 327 -7.41 10.12 6.12
C SER A 327 -6.01 10.58 5.70
N MET A 328 -5.11 9.65 5.39
CA MET A 328 -3.78 9.95 4.86
C MET A 328 -3.83 10.80 3.58
N LEU A 329 -4.85 10.62 2.73
CA LEU A 329 -4.98 11.38 1.50
C LEU A 329 -5.15 12.88 1.79
N ALA A 330 -6.02 13.24 2.74
CA ALA A 330 -6.23 14.64 3.12
C ALA A 330 -4.93 15.28 3.67
N ASP A 331 -4.15 14.52 4.46
CA ASP A 331 -2.87 15.03 4.97
C ASP A 331 -1.83 15.20 3.85
N ILE A 332 -1.82 14.31 2.85
CA ILE A 332 -0.99 14.48 1.65
C ILE A 332 -1.40 15.74 0.89
N GLU A 333 -2.69 15.97 0.63
CA GLU A 333 -3.16 17.18 -0.06
C GLU A 333 -2.74 18.47 0.68
N ARG A 334 -2.81 18.47 2.01
CA ARG A 334 -2.33 19.60 2.84
C ARG A 334 -0.82 19.84 2.66
N GLN A 335 -0.01 18.79 2.52
CA GLN A 335 1.43 18.91 2.23
C GLN A 335 1.67 19.45 0.81
N LEU A 336 0.88 19.02 -0.17
CA LEU A 336 0.94 19.53 -1.54
C LEU A 336 0.55 21.03 -1.57
N GLU A 337 -0.51 21.41 -0.86
CA GLU A 337 -0.92 22.82 -0.75
C GLU A 337 0.14 23.67 -0.04
N PHE A 338 0.74 23.16 1.03
CA PHE A 338 1.85 23.83 1.70
C PHE A 338 3.04 24.05 0.77
N HIS A 339 3.39 23.08 -0.07
CA HIS A 339 4.49 23.23 -1.03
C HIS A 339 4.22 24.35 -2.02
N VAL A 340 2.98 24.49 -2.49
CA VAL A 340 2.58 25.52 -3.46
C VAL A 340 2.42 26.90 -2.84
N THR A 341 1.84 26.96 -1.64
CA THR A 341 1.38 28.23 -1.03
C THR A 341 2.26 28.73 0.11
N GLY A 342 3.08 27.85 0.69
CA GLY A 342 3.82 28.09 1.94
C GLY A 342 2.94 28.10 3.20
N ARG A 343 1.67 27.71 3.10
CA ARG A 343 0.71 27.72 4.21
C ARG A 343 -0.04 26.39 4.29
N TYR A 344 -0.24 25.86 5.50
CA TYR A 344 -1.11 24.69 5.71
C TYR A 344 -2.57 25.11 5.63
N SER A 345 -3.33 24.37 4.83
CA SER A 345 -4.78 24.54 4.74
C SER A 345 -5.51 23.98 5.96
N ALA A 346 -6.73 24.46 6.17
CA ALA A 346 -7.64 23.88 7.16
C ALA A 346 -8.04 22.47 6.76
N GLU A 347 -8.30 21.61 7.78
CA GLU A 347 -8.62 20.19 7.57
C GLU A 347 -9.86 19.98 6.69
N TYR A 348 -10.90 20.81 6.88
CA TYR A 348 -12.16 20.72 6.12
C TYR A 348 -12.01 21.03 4.63
N ARG A 349 -10.88 21.58 4.18
CA ARG A 349 -10.64 21.93 2.77
C ARG A 349 -10.42 20.68 1.90
N HIS A 350 -10.00 19.58 2.49
CA HIS A 350 -9.69 18.33 1.78
C HIS A 350 -10.53 17.16 2.32
N PRO A 351 -11.87 17.17 2.15
CA PRO A 351 -12.72 16.10 2.61
C PRO A 351 -12.45 14.81 1.83
N ILE A 352 -12.57 13.66 2.50
CA ILE A 352 -12.40 12.34 1.87
C ILE A 352 -13.74 11.83 1.33
N ALA A 353 -14.74 11.66 2.20
CA ALA A 353 -16.08 11.17 1.85
C ALA A 353 -17.09 11.46 2.99
#